data_7e7fd6ba5a5248512738e033d3d340f2
#
_entry.id   7e7fd6ba5a5248512738e033d3d340f2
#
_cell.length_a   1.000
_cell.length_b   1.000
_cell.length_c   1.000
_cell.angle_alpha   90.00
_cell.angle_beta   90.00
_cell.angle_gamma   90.00
#
_symmetry.space_group_name_H-M   'P 1'
#
loop_
_entity.id
_entity.type
_entity.pdbx_description
1 polymer ?
#
loop_
_entity_poly.entity_id
_entity_poly.type
_entity_poly.pdbx_seq_one_letter_code
_entity_poly.pdbx_strand_id
1 'polypeptide(L)'
;METAPIAGLQPLTKRERLREIVADALRAAVISGEMRPGAVYSAPTLGTMFGVSATPVREAMLDLVREGMVEPLPNKGYQVRTVPEEELDQTTHIRLLLEPPTVRDIVPLVPPEDFPRLRELAEAIVTAVRGNDLVAYIHADREFHLALIAYAGNRQLSLIVSDLRARTRLLGLTPLLESGRLEESAREHHELLDLVEAGDAVGAQALMERHIGHVRGKWAGKGTSPKP
;
A
#
# COMPACT_ATOMS: atom_id res chain seq x y z
N MET A 1 44.05 4.09 -3.33
CA MET A 1 43.97 4.61 -1.93
C MET A 1 43.22 3.57 -1.11
N GLU A 2 43.96 2.79 -0.34
CA GLU A 2 43.41 1.75 0.51
C GLU A 2 42.92 2.45 1.80
N THR A 3 41.62 2.46 2.03
CA THR A 3 41.05 2.98 3.28
C THR A 3 41.26 1.97 4.37
N ALA A 4 42.09 2.31 5.38
CA ALA A 4 42.30 1.49 6.56
C ALA A 4 40.94 1.17 7.25
N PRO A 5 40.70 -0.09 7.68
CA PRO A 5 39.50 -0.44 8.42
C PRO A 5 39.49 0.27 9.76
N ILE A 6 38.40 1.00 10.06
CA ILE A 6 38.19 1.60 11.38
C ILE A 6 37.73 0.48 12.29
N ALA A 7 38.67 -0.09 13.05
CA ALA A 7 38.39 -1.10 14.05
C ALA A 7 37.56 -0.45 15.20
N GLY A 8 36.29 -0.88 15.35
CA GLY A 8 35.43 -0.47 16.46
C GLY A 8 34.08 0.11 16.10
N LEU A 9 33.72 0.22 14.82
CA LEU A 9 32.34 0.55 14.42
C LEU A 9 31.46 -0.71 14.57
N GLN A 10 30.73 -0.77 15.67
CA GLN A 10 29.63 -1.74 15.80
C GLN A 10 28.36 -1.22 15.11
N PRO A 11 27.57 -2.10 14.47
CA PRO A 11 26.34 -1.69 13.80
C PRO A 11 25.36 -1.03 14.77
N LEU A 12 24.83 0.15 14.41
CA LEU A 12 23.85 0.90 15.20
C LEU A 12 22.42 0.31 15.07
N THR A 13 22.27 -0.99 15.31
CA THR A 13 21.04 -1.77 15.13
C THR A 13 19.85 -1.29 15.98
N LYS A 14 20.09 -0.65 17.12
CA LYS A 14 19.04 -0.20 18.04
C LYS A 14 18.28 1.04 17.52
N ARG A 15 18.95 1.92 16.79
CA ARG A 15 18.35 3.17 16.29
C ARG A 15 17.50 2.94 15.04
N GLU A 16 17.95 2.08 14.13
CA GLU A 16 17.17 1.70 12.93
C GLU A 16 15.87 1.01 13.34
N ARG A 17 15.96 0.03 14.25
CA ARG A 17 14.78 -0.67 14.77
C ARG A 17 13.76 0.28 15.43
N LEU A 18 14.21 1.30 16.17
CA LEU A 18 13.32 2.28 16.80
C LEU A 18 12.63 3.18 15.77
N ARG A 19 13.35 3.60 14.71
CA ARG A 19 12.77 4.34 13.57
C ARG A 19 11.68 3.53 12.88
N GLU A 20 11.94 2.25 12.60
CA GLU A 20 10.98 1.34 11.96
C GLU A 20 9.72 1.17 12.81
N ILE A 21 9.86 0.89 14.11
CA ILE A 21 8.73 0.75 15.04
C ILE A 21 7.89 2.03 15.07
N VAL A 22 8.53 3.21 15.13
CA VAL A 22 7.83 4.50 15.12
C VAL A 22 7.15 4.74 13.76
N ALA A 23 7.80 4.40 12.66
CA ALA A 23 7.22 4.55 11.32
C ALA A 23 5.97 3.66 11.16
N ASP A 24 6.03 2.41 11.61
CA ASP A 24 4.89 1.48 11.55
C ASP A 24 3.71 1.97 12.41
N ALA A 25 3.98 2.44 13.62
CA ALA A 25 2.95 2.99 14.49
C ALA A 25 2.30 4.26 13.90
N LEU A 26 3.10 5.15 13.29
CA LEU A 26 2.59 6.34 12.61
C LEU A 26 1.79 5.99 11.35
N ARG A 27 2.25 5.00 10.56
CA ARG A 27 1.50 4.48 9.41
C ARG A 27 0.13 3.95 9.85
N ALA A 28 0.11 3.10 10.88
CA ALA A 28 -1.13 2.58 11.44
C ALA A 28 -2.07 3.72 11.86
N ALA A 29 -1.57 4.75 12.55
CA ALA A 29 -2.36 5.88 13.00
C ALA A 29 -2.92 6.74 11.84
N VAL A 30 -2.18 6.89 10.74
CA VAL A 30 -2.69 7.56 9.51
C VAL A 30 -3.77 6.70 8.85
N ILE A 31 -3.54 5.41 8.69
CA ILE A 31 -4.45 4.48 8.02
C ILE A 31 -5.75 4.29 8.80
N SER A 32 -5.68 4.19 10.14
CA SER A 32 -6.85 4.09 11.01
C SER A 32 -7.64 5.40 11.14
N GLY A 33 -7.02 6.54 10.76
CA GLY A 33 -7.63 7.86 10.91
C GLY A 33 -7.44 8.47 12.30
N GLU A 34 -6.71 7.85 13.22
CA GLU A 34 -6.29 8.45 14.49
C GLU A 34 -5.47 9.72 14.25
N MET A 35 -4.56 9.66 13.28
CA MET A 35 -3.94 10.86 12.70
C MET A 35 -4.84 11.38 11.60
N ARG A 36 -5.60 12.43 11.92
CA ARG A 36 -6.67 12.93 11.04
C ARG A 36 -6.11 13.56 9.76
N PRO A 37 -6.72 13.29 8.59
CA PRO A 37 -6.40 14.00 7.36
C PRO A 37 -6.47 15.52 7.54
N GLY A 38 -5.48 16.23 7.00
CA GLY A 38 -5.33 17.69 7.12
C GLY A 38 -4.78 18.19 8.45
N ALA A 39 -4.71 17.36 9.50
CA ALA A 39 -4.13 17.76 10.77
C ALA A 39 -2.60 17.81 10.72
N VAL A 40 -2.02 18.69 11.54
CA VAL A 40 -0.57 18.92 11.62
C VAL A 40 -0.02 18.34 12.92
N TYR A 41 1.02 17.54 12.80
CA TYR A 41 1.70 16.89 13.91
C TYR A 41 3.17 17.28 13.97
N SER A 42 3.67 17.61 15.17
CA SER A 42 5.09 17.92 15.34
C SER A 42 5.87 16.71 15.85
N ALA A 43 7.11 16.56 15.39
CA ALA A 43 7.97 15.46 15.85
C ALA A 43 8.27 15.51 17.37
N PRO A 44 8.43 16.68 18.02
CA PRO A 44 8.55 16.73 19.47
C PRO A 44 7.30 16.22 20.21
N THR A 45 6.10 16.62 19.78
CA THR A 45 4.82 16.17 20.37
C THR A 45 4.66 14.66 20.25
N LEU A 46 4.86 14.11 19.04
CA LEU A 46 4.81 12.67 18.81
C LEU A 46 5.89 11.92 19.59
N GLY A 47 7.10 12.49 19.69
CA GLY A 47 8.17 11.93 20.51
C GLY A 47 7.77 11.79 21.98
N THR A 48 7.11 12.80 22.54
CA THR A 48 6.57 12.73 23.90
C THR A 48 5.52 11.62 24.04
N MET A 49 4.62 11.47 23.07
CA MET A 49 3.59 10.42 23.07
C MET A 49 4.19 9.01 23.00
N PHE A 50 5.24 8.82 22.19
CA PHE A 50 5.94 7.54 22.05
C PHE A 50 6.99 7.27 23.13
N GLY A 51 7.28 8.23 24.01
CA GLY A 51 8.35 8.11 25.00
C GLY A 51 9.77 8.09 24.39
N VAL A 52 9.96 8.73 23.24
CA VAL A 52 11.23 8.77 22.50
C VAL A 52 11.63 10.22 22.17
N SER A 53 12.91 10.42 21.80
CA SER A 53 13.35 11.73 21.31
C SER A 53 12.71 12.08 19.95
N ALA A 54 12.71 13.36 19.59
CA ALA A 54 12.16 13.81 18.31
C ALA A 54 12.94 13.30 17.07
N THR A 55 14.16 12.80 17.25
CA THR A 55 15.00 12.37 16.11
C THR A 55 14.44 11.14 15.40
N PRO A 56 14.19 9.98 16.04
CA PRO A 56 13.61 8.83 15.36
C PRO A 56 12.23 9.14 14.77
N VAL A 57 11.46 10.03 15.41
CA VAL A 57 10.16 10.48 14.86
C VAL A 57 10.33 11.28 13.58
N ARG A 58 11.31 12.19 13.49
CA ARG A 58 11.61 12.92 12.25
C ARG A 58 12.03 11.98 11.13
N GLU A 59 12.89 11.00 11.45
CA GLU A 59 13.33 10.01 10.49
C GLU A 59 12.14 9.16 9.98
N ALA A 60 11.27 8.70 10.87
CA ALA A 60 10.03 8.00 10.53
C ALA A 60 9.07 8.85 9.68
N MET A 61 8.87 10.13 10.05
CA MET A 61 8.04 11.05 9.28
C MET A 61 8.59 11.30 7.87
N LEU A 62 9.91 11.28 7.67
CA LEU A 62 10.50 11.35 6.33
C LEU A 62 10.18 10.11 5.49
N ASP A 63 10.03 8.95 6.10
CA ASP A 63 9.56 7.74 5.40
C ASP A 63 8.09 7.92 4.95
N LEU A 64 7.23 8.39 5.85
CA LEU A 64 5.83 8.67 5.51
C LEU A 64 5.69 9.78 4.45
N VAL A 65 6.62 10.76 4.40
CA VAL A 65 6.69 11.75 3.31
C VAL A 65 7.00 11.07 1.96
N ARG A 66 7.97 10.15 1.93
CA ARG A 66 8.31 9.40 0.72
C ARG A 66 7.16 8.49 0.25
N GLU A 67 6.40 7.96 1.21
CA GLU A 67 5.20 7.16 0.98
C GLU A 67 3.98 8.01 0.58
N GLY A 68 4.10 9.34 0.63
CA GLY A 68 3.01 10.27 0.28
C GLY A 68 1.89 10.34 1.31
N MET A 69 2.12 9.85 2.54
CA MET A 69 1.12 9.85 3.62
C MET A 69 1.03 11.20 4.33
N VAL A 70 2.15 11.89 4.44
CA VAL A 70 2.24 13.21 5.06
C VAL A 70 3.07 14.15 4.21
N GLU A 71 2.92 15.45 4.40
CA GLU A 71 3.74 16.48 3.78
C GLU A 71 4.41 17.36 4.84
N PRO A 72 5.68 17.78 4.64
CA PRO A 72 6.36 18.63 5.58
C PRO A 72 5.84 20.07 5.48
N LEU A 73 5.51 20.68 6.61
CA LEU A 73 5.21 22.10 6.74
C LEU A 73 6.38 22.80 7.43
N PRO A 74 7.05 23.77 6.77
CA PRO A 74 8.16 24.50 7.35
C PRO A 74 7.80 25.10 8.72
N ASN A 75 8.63 24.84 9.72
CA ASN A 75 8.49 25.32 11.10
C ASN A 75 7.22 24.88 11.86
N LYS A 76 6.35 24.06 11.27
CA LYS A 76 5.10 23.58 11.89
C LYS A 76 5.10 22.08 12.17
N GLY A 77 5.76 21.29 11.34
CA GLY A 77 5.78 19.83 11.45
C GLY A 77 5.36 19.13 10.16
N TYR A 78 4.48 18.15 10.27
CA TYR A 78 4.01 17.32 9.15
C TYR A 78 2.49 17.32 9.14
N GLN A 79 1.91 17.54 7.95
CA GLN A 79 0.46 17.50 7.75
C GLN A 79 0.09 16.16 7.14
N VAL A 80 -0.91 15.49 7.68
CA VAL A 80 -1.48 14.29 7.05
C VAL A 80 -2.17 14.71 5.76
N ARG A 81 -1.81 14.06 4.66
CA ARG A 81 -2.39 14.40 3.35
C ARG A 81 -3.90 14.10 3.32
N THR A 82 -4.61 14.98 2.66
CA THR A 82 -5.97 14.73 2.19
C THR A 82 -5.89 14.44 0.72
N VAL A 83 -6.46 13.33 0.27
CA VAL A 83 -6.57 13.03 -1.16
C VAL A 83 -7.96 13.49 -1.62
N PRO A 84 -8.07 14.53 -2.47
CA PRO A 84 -9.35 14.95 -3.02
C PRO A 84 -10.01 13.82 -3.80
N GLU A 85 -11.36 13.74 -3.78
CA GLU A 85 -12.11 12.73 -4.56
C GLU A 85 -11.72 12.74 -6.04
N GLU A 86 -11.49 13.94 -6.60
CA GLU A 86 -11.08 14.10 -8.00
C GLU A 86 -9.70 13.46 -8.27
N GLU A 87 -8.72 13.64 -7.37
CA GLU A 87 -7.40 13.01 -7.51
C GLU A 87 -7.50 11.49 -7.40
N LEU A 88 -8.37 11.00 -6.52
CA LEU A 88 -8.64 9.56 -6.38
C LEU A 88 -9.27 9.00 -7.66
N ASP A 89 -10.21 9.75 -8.29
CA ASP A 89 -10.82 9.38 -9.56
C ASP A 89 -9.80 9.30 -10.69
N GLN A 90 -8.99 10.33 -10.83
CA GLN A 90 -7.95 10.40 -11.85
C GLN A 90 -6.93 9.26 -11.66
N THR A 91 -6.50 9.02 -10.43
CA THR A 91 -5.55 7.94 -10.12
C THR A 91 -6.15 6.56 -10.41
N THR A 92 -7.41 6.33 -10.02
CA THR A 92 -8.12 5.09 -10.29
C THR A 92 -8.28 4.86 -11.80
N HIS A 93 -8.62 5.91 -12.55
CA HIS A 93 -8.73 5.82 -14.01
C HIS A 93 -7.39 5.42 -14.66
N ILE A 94 -6.28 6.03 -14.23
CA ILE A 94 -4.95 5.65 -14.76
C ILE A 94 -4.62 4.19 -14.41
N ARG A 95 -4.94 3.73 -13.21
CA ARG A 95 -4.76 2.33 -12.81
C ARG A 95 -5.57 1.38 -13.69
N LEU A 96 -6.82 1.72 -14.00
CA LEU A 96 -7.69 0.94 -14.90
C LEU A 96 -7.13 0.87 -16.34
N LEU A 97 -6.42 1.90 -16.80
CA LEU A 97 -5.77 1.87 -18.11
C LEU A 97 -4.50 1.03 -18.13
N LEU A 98 -3.83 0.83 -17.00
CA LEU A 98 -2.53 0.17 -16.94
C LEU A 98 -2.61 -1.26 -16.40
N GLU A 99 -3.25 -1.47 -15.25
CA GLU A 99 -3.16 -2.74 -14.53
C GLU A 99 -3.97 -3.88 -15.18
N PRO A 100 -5.27 -3.73 -15.53
CA PRO A 100 -6.05 -4.82 -16.12
C PRO A 100 -5.49 -5.34 -17.45
N PRO A 101 -5.14 -4.50 -18.44
CA PRO A 101 -4.54 -4.99 -19.69
C PRO A 101 -3.19 -5.65 -19.45
N THR A 102 -2.39 -5.15 -18.49
CA THR A 102 -1.13 -5.80 -18.11
C THR A 102 -1.39 -7.18 -17.53
N VAL A 103 -2.36 -7.31 -16.62
CA VAL A 103 -2.73 -8.61 -16.04
C VAL A 103 -3.15 -9.60 -17.14
N ARG A 104 -3.96 -9.18 -18.11
CA ARG A 104 -4.30 -10.03 -19.28
C ARG A 104 -3.05 -10.49 -20.03
N ASP A 105 -2.15 -9.57 -20.31
CA ASP A 105 -0.98 -9.82 -21.17
C ASP A 105 0.07 -10.72 -20.49
N ILE A 106 0.12 -10.72 -19.13
CA ILE A 106 1.05 -11.56 -18.38
C ILE A 106 0.57 -12.99 -18.15
N VAL A 107 -0.71 -13.30 -18.38
CA VAL A 107 -1.26 -14.65 -18.15
C VAL A 107 -0.41 -15.76 -18.78
N PRO A 108 0.01 -15.68 -20.06
CA PRO A 108 0.86 -16.70 -20.67
C PRO A 108 2.33 -16.62 -20.24
N LEU A 109 2.71 -15.64 -19.44
CA LEU A 109 4.11 -15.38 -19.05
C LEU A 109 4.43 -15.84 -17.63
N VAL A 110 3.42 -16.18 -16.80
CA VAL A 110 3.63 -16.65 -15.43
C VAL A 110 4.00 -18.14 -15.47
N PRO A 111 5.22 -18.52 -15.03
CA PRO A 111 5.62 -19.92 -15.05
C PRO A 111 4.89 -20.70 -13.93
N PRO A 112 4.53 -21.97 -14.17
CA PRO A 112 3.81 -22.80 -13.21
C PRO A 112 4.51 -22.90 -11.84
N GLU A 113 5.83 -22.90 -11.80
CA GLU A 113 6.64 -22.96 -10.59
C GLU A 113 6.54 -21.74 -9.69
N ASP A 114 6.04 -20.59 -10.19
CA ASP A 114 5.91 -19.36 -9.41
C ASP A 114 4.55 -19.25 -8.70
N PHE A 115 3.54 -20.04 -9.06
CA PHE A 115 2.22 -19.99 -8.42
C PHE A 115 2.25 -20.24 -6.91
N PRO A 116 3.03 -21.18 -6.35
CA PRO A 116 3.10 -21.35 -4.90
C PRO A 116 3.50 -20.05 -4.18
N ARG A 117 4.51 -19.34 -4.67
CA ARG A 117 4.96 -18.07 -4.12
C ARG A 117 3.89 -16.97 -4.25
N LEU A 118 3.23 -16.87 -5.40
CA LEU A 118 2.16 -15.89 -5.61
C LEU A 118 0.96 -16.16 -4.70
N ARG A 119 0.63 -17.44 -4.44
CA ARG A 119 -0.43 -17.81 -3.50
C ARG A 119 -0.07 -17.49 -2.06
N GLU A 120 1.21 -17.61 -1.66
CA GLU A 120 1.68 -17.15 -0.35
C GLU A 120 1.48 -15.63 -0.18
N LEU A 121 1.76 -14.84 -1.22
CA LEU A 121 1.51 -13.39 -1.20
C LEU A 121 0.00 -13.07 -1.09
N ALA A 122 -0.86 -13.80 -1.81
CA ALA A 122 -2.30 -13.64 -1.69
C ALA A 122 -2.83 -14.03 -0.30
N GLU A 123 -2.32 -15.11 0.30
CA GLU A 123 -2.71 -15.53 1.65
C GLU A 123 -2.22 -14.55 2.72
N ALA A 124 -1.07 -13.91 2.52
CA ALA A 124 -0.60 -12.85 3.42
C ALA A 124 -1.59 -11.67 3.50
N ILE A 125 -2.24 -11.31 2.38
CA ILE A 125 -3.30 -10.27 2.34
C ILE A 125 -4.49 -10.70 3.20
N VAL A 126 -4.99 -11.92 3.02
CA VAL A 126 -6.13 -12.48 3.78
C VAL A 126 -5.80 -12.56 5.27
N THR A 127 -4.60 -13.04 5.60
CA THR A 127 -4.12 -13.15 6.98
C THR A 127 -4.06 -11.79 7.67
N ALA A 128 -3.54 -10.76 6.99
CA ALA A 128 -3.47 -9.40 7.51
C ALA A 128 -4.87 -8.82 7.80
N VAL A 129 -5.84 -9.03 6.90
CA VAL A 129 -7.24 -8.59 7.11
C VAL A 129 -7.85 -9.29 8.32
N ARG A 130 -7.70 -10.60 8.44
CA ARG A 130 -8.22 -11.37 9.58
C ARG A 130 -7.58 -10.99 10.91
N GLY A 131 -6.31 -10.59 10.87
CA GLY A 131 -5.56 -10.06 12.01
C GLY A 131 -5.89 -8.60 12.36
N ASN A 132 -6.76 -7.92 11.59
CA ASN A 132 -7.00 -6.48 11.68
C ASN A 132 -5.74 -5.63 11.54
N ASP A 133 -4.70 -6.14 10.86
CA ASP A 133 -3.45 -5.43 10.61
C ASP A 133 -3.49 -4.73 9.24
N LEU A 134 -3.99 -3.49 9.26
CA LEU A 134 -4.11 -2.67 8.04
C LEU A 134 -2.75 -2.28 7.44
N VAL A 135 -1.69 -2.21 8.24
CA VAL A 135 -0.34 -1.93 7.74
C VAL A 135 0.18 -3.13 6.96
N ALA A 136 0.11 -4.34 7.57
CA ALA A 136 0.48 -5.57 6.90
C ALA A 136 -0.36 -5.81 5.63
N TYR A 137 -1.67 -5.51 5.69
CA TYR A 137 -2.55 -5.57 4.52
C TYR A 137 -2.04 -4.71 3.35
N ILE A 138 -1.72 -3.44 3.59
CA ILE A 138 -1.23 -2.52 2.55
C ILE A 138 0.08 -3.03 1.93
N HIS A 139 1.00 -3.52 2.77
CA HIS A 139 2.27 -4.07 2.29
C HIS A 139 2.06 -5.34 1.46
N ALA A 140 1.31 -6.31 1.97
CA ALA A 140 1.07 -7.58 1.29
C ALA A 140 0.36 -7.39 -0.05
N ASP A 141 -0.68 -6.54 -0.09
CA ASP A 141 -1.40 -6.24 -1.32
C ASP A 141 -0.50 -5.55 -2.37
N ARG A 142 0.34 -4.61 -1.93
CA ARG A 142 1.30 -3.97 -2.84
C ARG A 142 2.30 -4.99 -3.40
N GLU A 143 2.86 -5.84 -2.55
CA GLU A 143 3.82 -6.87 -2.95
C GLU A 143 3.20 -7.85 -3.95
N PHE A 144 1.99 -8.33 -3.70
CA PHE A 144 1.27 -9.22 -4.59
C PHE A 144 1.11 -8.62 -5.99
N HIS A 145 0.55 -7.42 -6.08
CA HIS A 145 0.28 -6.79 -7.38
C HIS A 145 1.56 -6.42 -8.14
N LEU A 146 2.61 -5.99 -7.44
CA LEU A 146 3.88 -5.69 -8.09
C LEU A 146 4.59 -6.97 -8.55
N ALA A 147 4.48 -8.08 -7.80
CA ALA A 147 4.99 -9.37 -8.22
C ALA A 147 4.32 -9.85 -9.51
N LEU A 148 2.99 -9.70 -9.62
CA LEU A 148 2.24 -10.01 -10.84
C LEU A 148 2.66 -9.13 -12.03
N ILE A 149 2.68 -7.81 -11.85
CA ILE A 149 3.02 -6.86 -12.93
C ILE A 149 4.47 -7.02 -13.41
N ALA A 150 5.36 -7.53 -12.54
CA ALA A 150 6.76 -7.75 -12.90
C ALA A 150 6.95 -8.73 -14.08
N TYR A 151 6.01 -9.67 -14.28
CA TYR A 151 6.06 -10.60 -15.44
C TYR A 151 5.93 -9.88 -16.80
N ALA A 152 5.42 -8.66 -16.83
CA ALA A 152 5.42 -7.83 -18.03
C ALA A 152 6.83 -7.39 -18.48
N GLY A 153 7.87 -7.60 -17.65
CA GLY A 153 9.25 -7.23 -17.95
C GLY A 153 9.50 -5.71 -18.06
N ASN A 154 8.50 -4.89 -17.74
CA ASN A 154 8.56 -3.42 -17.86
C ASN A 154 8.76 -2.78 -16.48
N ARG A 155 10.02 -2.50 -16.13
CA ARG A 155 10.37 -1.87 -14.84
C ARG A 155 9.71 -0.50 -14.66
N GLN A 156 9.55 0.30 -15.72
CA GLN A 156 8.92 1.62 -15.63
C GLN A 156 7.44 1.50 -15.27
N LEU A 157 6.74 0.54 -15.87
CA LEU A 157 5.35 0.23 -15.54
C LEU A 157 5.20 -0.15 -14.05
N SER A 158 6.07 -1.03 -13.54
CA SER A 158 6.06 -1.43 -12.14
C SER A 158 6.26 -0.23 -11.19
N LEU A 159 7.15 0.70 -11.53
CA LEU A 159 7.37 1.92 -10.75
C LEU A 159 6.15 2.84 -10.75
N ILE A 160 5.54 3.08 -11.92
CA ILE A 160 4.34 3.91 -12.06
C ILE A 160 3.18 3.31 -11.27
N VAL A 161 2.92 2.02 -11.42
CA VAL A 161 1.84 1.33 -10.70
C VAL A 161 2.08 1.35 -9.20
N SER A 162 3.33 1.17 -8.75
CA SER A 162 3.71 1.27 -7.34
C SER A 162 3.37 2.64 -6.73
N ASP A 163 3.67 3.73 -7.46
CA ASP A 163 3.36 5.10 -7.02
C ASP A 163 1.84 5.36 -7.00
N LEU A 164 1.12 4.96 -8.04
CA LEU A 164 -0.34 5.10 -8.11
C LEU A 164 -1.05 4.34 -6.98
N ARG A 165 -0.59 3.12 -6.69
CA ARG A 165 -1.14 2.31 -5.59
C ARG A 165 -0.88 2.94 -4.22
N ALA A 166 0.30 3.52 -4.00
CA ALA A 166 0.62 4.23 -2.76
C ALA A 166 -0.34 5.40 -2.51
N ARG A 167 -0.72 6.14 -3.56
CA ARG A 167 -1.62 7.30 -3.47
C ARG A 167 -3.08 6.92 -3.18
N THR A 168 -3.56 5.76 -3.63
CA THR A 168 -4.97 5.38 -3.50
C THR A 168 -5.33 4.73 -2.17
N ARG A 169 -4.36 4.28 -1.36
CA ARG A 169 -4.57 3.46 -0.17
C ARG A 169 -4.66 4.19 1.15
N LEU A 170 -4.55 5.52 1.13
CA LEU A 170 -4.46 6.31 2.34
C LEU A 170 -5.79 6.58 3.04
N LEU A 171 -6.93 6.22 2.45
CA LEU A 171 -8.23 6.61 2.96
C LEU A 171 -9.26 5.47 2.93
N GLY A 172 -9.99 5.30 4.02
CA GLY A 172 -11.24 4.53 4.02
C GLY A 172 -11.10 3.01 4.26
N LEU A 173 -9.94 2.49 4.70
CA LEU A 173 -9.79 1.06 4.98
C LEU A 173 -10.56 0.62 6.23
N THR A 174 -10.62 1.44 7.27
CA THR A 174 -11.30 1.10 8.52
C THR A 174 -12.80 0.80 8.32
N PRO A 175 -13.60 1.64 7.63
CA PRO A 175 -15.00 1.29 7.33
C PRO A 175 -15.16 0.05 6.47
N LEU A 176 -14.22 -0.28 5.61
CA LEU A 176 -14.23 -1.51 4.82
C LEU A 176 -13.94 -2.74 5.66
N LEU A 177 -13.00 -2.63 6.57
CA LEU A 177 -12.68 -3.68 7.53
C LEU A 177 -13.90 -3.99 8.42
N GLU A 178 -14.50 -2.96 9.03
CA GLU A 178 -15.67 -3.09 9.90
C GLU A 178 -16.90 -3.68 9.18
N SER A 179 -17.06 -3.41 7.89
CA SER A 179 -18.15 -3.95 7.07
C SER A 179 -17.89 -5.34 6.49
N GLY A 180 -16.72 -5.96 6.73
CA GLY A 180 -16.31 -7.24 6.14
C GLY A 180 -15.95 -7.20 4.65
N ARG A 181 -16.15 -6.07 3.99
CA ARG A 181 -15.89 -5.92 2.54
C ARG A 181 -14.41 -5.97 2.18
N LEU A 182 -13.53 -5.70 3.16
CA LEU A 182 -12.09 -5.81 2.95
C LEU A 182 -11.66 -7.29 2.81
N GLU A 183 -12.31 -8.20 3.54
CA GLU A 183 -12.05 -9.65 3.41
C GLU A 183 -12.53 -10.19 2.05
N GLU A 184 -13.67 -9.70 1.54
CA GLU A 184 -14.11 -10.05 0.18
C GLU A 184 -13.08 -9.63 -0.86
N SER A 185 -12.60 -8.38 -0.77
CA SER A 185 -11.56 -7.87 -1.67
C SER A 185 -10.23 -8.63 -1.53
N ALA A 186 -9.86 -9.04 -0.32
CA ALA A 186 -8.66 -9.85 -0.10
C ALA A 186 -8.74 -11.23 -0.78
N ARG A 187 -9.92 -11.87 -0.80
CA ARG A 187 -10.13 -13.16 -1.48
C ARG A 187 -10.06 -13.06 -3.01
N GLU A 188 -10.40 -11.90 -3.59
CA GLU A 188 -10.28 -11.67 -5.03
C GLU A 188 -8.85 -11.92 -5.56
N HIS A 189 -7.81 -11.83 -4.72
CA HIS A 189 -6.44 -12.12 -5.13
C HIS A 189 -6.20 -13.61 -5.41
N HIS A 190 -6.84 -14.52 -4.66
CA HIS A 190 -6.82 -15.94 -4.96
C HIS A 190 -7.61 -16.26 -6.23
N GLU A 191 -8.79 -15.65 -6.40
CA GLU A 191 -9.59 -15.80 -7.63
C GLU A 191 -8.82 -15.31 -8.85
N LEU A 192 -8.06 -14.22 -8.73
CA LEU A 192 -7.21 -13.71 -9.80
C LEU A 192 -6.13 -14.73 -10.19
N LEU A 193 -5.47 -15.35 -9.21
CA LEU A 193 -4.48 -16.38 -9.47
C LEU A 193 -5.10 -17.64 -10.10
N ASP A 194 -6.31 -18.02 -9.71
CA ASP A 194 -7.03 -19.15 -10.31
C ASP A 194 -7.29 -18.90 -11.81
N LEU A 195 -7.69 -17.67 -12.17
CA LEU A 195 -7.88 -17.29 -13.58
C LEU A 195 -6.56 -17.25 -14.36
N VAL A 196 -5.49 -16.71 -13.75
CA VAL A 196 -4.17 -16.67 -14.38
C VAL A 196 -3.62 -18.08 -14.60
N GLU A 197 -3.74 -18.99 -13.62
CA GLU A 197 -3.29 -20.38 -13.70
C GLU A 197 -4.11 -21.19 -14.71
N ALA A 198 -5.41 -20.89 -14.82
CA ALA A 198 -6.29 -21.50 -15.85
C ALA A 198 -6.05 -20.96 -17.26
N GLY A 199 -5.22 -19.92 -17.43
CA GLY A 199 -4.99 -19.27 -18.73
C GLY A 199 -6.13 -18.36 -19.19
N ASP A 200 -7.09 -18.03 -18.31
CA ASP A 200 -8.22 -17.15 -18.62
C ASP A 200 -7.81 -15.66 -18.54
N ALA A 201 -7.17 -15.19 -19.59
CA ALA A 201 -6.69 -13.82 -19.71
C ALA A 201 -7.84 -12.78 -19.70
N VAL A 202 -8.99 -13.12 -20.25
CA VAL A 202 -10.16 -12.23 -20.31
C VAL A 202 -10.81 -12.15 -18.94
N GLY A 203 -11.00 -13.27 -18.26
CA GLY A 203 -11.51 -13.32 -16.89
C GLY A 203 -10.59 -12.59 -15.90
N ALA A 204 -9.28 -12.78 -16.01
CA ALA A 204 -8.28 -12.11 -15.16
C ALA A 204 -8.31 -10.58 -15.34
N GLN A 205 -8.42 -10.09 -16.59
CA GLN A 205 -8.60 -8.66 -16.86
C GLN A 205 -9.89 -8.14 -16.24
N ALA A 206 -11.02 -8.81 -16.47
CA ALA A 206 -12.33 -8.38 -15.98
C ALA A 206 -12.39 -8.37 -14.44
N LEU A 207 -11.77 -9.36 -13.78
CA LEU A 207 -11.65 -9.38 -12.33
C LEU A 207 -10.82 -8.21 -11.83
N MET A 208 -9.68 -7.92 -12.48
CA MET A 208 -8.82 -6.80 -12.08
C MET A 208 -9.50 -5.44 -12.25
N GLU A 209 -10.29 -5.25 -13.33
CA GLU A 209 -11.11 -4.04 -13.52
C GLU A 209 -12.13 -3.86 -12.39
N ARG A 210 -12.84 -4.93 -12.02
CA ARG A 210 -13.80 -4.93 -10.92
C ARG A 210 -13.11 -4.67 -9.57
N HIS A 211 -11.99 -5.32 -9.32
CA HIS A 211 -11.18 -5.16 -8.10
C HIS A 211 -10.74 -3.70 -7.90
N ILE A 212 -10.20 -3.04 -8.93
CA ILE A 212 -9.81 -1.62 -8.86
C ILE A 212 -11.06 -0.73 -8.69
N GLY A 213 -12.16 -1.04 -9.37
CA GLY A 213 -13.42 -0.30 -9.26
C GLY A 213 -14.05 -0.39 -7.86
N HIS A 214 -13.92 -1.54 -7.18
CA HIS A 214 -14.37 -1.73 -5.80
C HIS A 214 -13.66 -0.78 -4.83
N VAL A 215 -12.38 -0.55 -5.03
CA VAL A 215 -11.59 0.40 -4.26
C VAL A 215 -12.26 1.78 -4.25
N ARG A 216 -12.75 2.25 -5.39
CA ARG A 216 -13.41 3.56 -5.49
C ARG A 216 -14.84 3.58 -4.96
N GLY A 217 -15.68 2.66 -5.38
CA GLY A 217 -17.11 2.62 -5.00
C GLY A 217 -17.31 2.30 -3.52
N LYS A 218 -16.50 1.42 -2.97
CA LYS A 218 -16.57 0.99 -1.57
C LYS A 218 -15.88 1.98 -0.62
N TRP A 219 -14.81 2.66 -1.04
CA TRP A 219 -14.05 3.59 -0.20
C TRP A 219 -14.65 4.99 -0.12
N ALA A 220 -15.35 5.44 -1.16
CA ALA A 220 -16.04 6.72 -1.16
C ALA A 220 -17.37 6.73 -0.38
N GLY A 221 -17.77 5.63 0.25
CA GLY A 221 -19.03 5.55 1.00
C GLY A 221 -20.30 5.69 0.12
N LYS A 222 -20.15 5.81 -1.20
CA LYS A 222 -21.26 5.90 -2.13
C LYS A 222 -21.65 4.49 -2.56
N GLY A 223 -22.70 3.93 -1.95
CA GLY A 223 -23.42 2.82 -2.53
C GLY A 223 -23.75 3.14 -3.98
N THR A 224 -23.46 2.21 -4.89
CA THR A 224 -23.82 2.28 -6.29
C THR A 224 -25.35 2.43 -6.43
N SER A 225 -25.83 3.66 -6.51
CA SER A 225 -27.12 3.91 -7.14
C SER A 225 -26.87 4.07 -8.62
N PRO A 226 -27.47 3.26 -9.50
CA PRO A 226 -27.41 3.51 -10.93
C PRO A 226 -28.09 4.85 -11.19
N LYS A 227 -27.41 5.73 -11.91
CA LYS A 227 -28.03 6.94 -12.44
C LYS A 227 -29.00 6.56 -13.54
N PRO A 228 -30.20 7.18 -13.59
CA PRO A 228 -31.22 6.89 -14.59
C PRO A 228 -30.79 7.21 -16.01
#